data_dbbfa10794ecc70ee4f9f1a671d1baaa
#
_entry.id   dbbfa10794ecc70ee4f9f1a671d1baaa
#
_cell.length_a   1.000
_cell.length_b   1.000
_cell.length_c   1.000
_cell.angle_alpha   90.00
_cell.angle_beta   90.00
_cell.angle_gamma   90.00
#
_symmetry.space_group_name_H-M   'P 1'
#
loop_
_entity.id
_entity.type
_entity.pdbx_description
1 polymer ?
#
loop_
_entity_poly.entity_id
_entity_poly.type
_entity_poly.pdbx_seq_one_letter_code
_entity_poly.pdbx_strand_id
1 'polypeptide(L)'
;MKGITETVTLGEIIDWLERLPPEDEVVFDFCRASPSGIDSSRGDYAELALKYSFEQTATVRDVLKWCKGAVGATFFGYKGGDYTMTRDTQVWVDQWGQWTGTAIDSMDHDYGQAVFRTKMVR
;
A
#
# COMPACT_ATOMS: atom_id res chain seq x y z
N MET A 1 13.99 12.26 9.32
CA MET A 1 13.76 12.91 8.03
C MET A 1 13.56 11.85 6.95
N LYS A 2 12.56 12.05 6.13
CA LYS A 2 12.34 11.12 5.03
C LYS A 2 13.42 11.30 3.98
N GLY A 3 13.86 10.20 3.39
CA GLY A 3 14.73 10.25 2.23
C GLY A 3 13.98 10.71 0.99
N ILE A 4 14.68 10.76 -0.10
CA ILE A 4 14.13 11.29 -1.35
C ILE A 4 13.25 10.28 -2.08
N THR A 5 13.28 9.02 -1.67
CA THR A 5 12.57 7.96 -2.38
C THR A 5 11.47 7.33 -1.55
N GLU A 6 11.05 8.01 -0.49
CA GLU A 6 10.04 7.44 0.36
C GLU A 6 8.71 7.32 -0.32
N THR A 7 8.02 6.27 0.04
CA THR A 7 6.61 6.09 -0.21
C THR A 7 5.86 6.43 1.08
N VAL A 8 4.53 6.42 1.03
CA VAL A 8 3.74 6.68 2.23
C VAL A 8 3.90 5.54 3.24
N THR A 9 3.60 5.84 4.48
CA THR A 9 3.63 4.84 5.55
C THR A 9 2.25 4.22 5.74
N LEU A 10 2.24 3.08 6.42
CA LEU A 10 1.01 2.38 6.74
C LEU A 10 0.06 3.27 7.54
N GLY A 11 0.59 4.00 8.52
CA GLY A 11 -0.22 4.91 9.33
C GLY A 11 -0.82 6.04 8.52
N GLU A 12 -0.07 6.57 7.56
CA GLU A 12 -0.58 7.63 6.69
C GLU A 12 -1.76 7.13 5.85
N ILE A 13 -1.67 5.92 5.34
CA ILE A 13 -2.75 5.33 4.56
C ILE A 13 -3.98 5.14 5.46
N ILE A 14 -3.78 4.58 6.63
CA ILE A 14 -4.89 4.33 7.57
C ILE A 14 -5.59 5.65 7.92
N ASP A 15 -4.83 6.66 8.31
CA ASP A 15 -5.40 7.94 8.71
C ASP A 15 -6.18 8.59 7.58
N TRP A 16 -5.68 8.47 6.35
CA TRP A 16 -6.36 9.03 5.19
C TRP A 16 -7.66 8.28 4.91
N LEU A 17 -7.61 6.95 4.88
CA LEU A 17 -8.79 6.15 4.57
C LEU A 17 -9.88 6.30 5.63
N GLU A 18 -9.51 6.51 6.89
CA GLU A 18 -10.51 6.67 7.96
C GLU A 18 -11.35 7.92 7.81
N ARG A 19 -10.92 8.86 6.98
CA ARG A 19 -11.67 10.09 6.72
C ARG A 19 -12.58 10.00 5.52
N LEU A 20 -12.60 8.85 4.83
CA LEU A 20 -13.33 8.69 3.58
C LEU A 20 -14.55 7.78 3.79
N PRO A 21 -15.58 7.92 2.93
CA PRO A 21 -16.72 7.00 2.99
C PRO A 21 -16.26 5.57 2.76
N PRO A 22 -16.69 4.62 3.59
CA PRO A 22 -16.20 3.24 3.49
C PRO A 22 -16.61 2.51 2.21
N GLU A 23 -17.66 2.95 1.55
CA GLU A 23 -18.11 2.33 0.30
C GLU A 23 -17.42 2.87 -0.94
N ASP A 24 -16.63 3.93 -0.82
CA ASP A 24 -15.92 4.46 -1.98
C ASP A 24 -14.90 3.46 -2.47
N GLU A 25 -14.71 3.44 -3.80
CA GLU A 25 -13.73 2.56 -4.41
C GLU A 25 -12.33 3.10 -4.24
N VAL A 26 -11.36 2.20 -4.15
CA VAL A 26 -9.95 2.57 -4.07
C VAL A 26 -9.28 2.11 -5.36
N VAL A 27 -8.59 3.02 -6.03
CA VAL A 27 -7.89 2.70 -7.27
C VAL A 27 -6.50 3.31 -7.24
N PHE A 28 -5.62 2.78 -8.08
CA PHE A 28 -4.34 3.39 -8.39
C PHE A 28 -4.51 4.31 -9.61
N ASP A 29 -3.55 5.19 -9.81
CA ASP A 29 -3.58 6.11 -10.93
C ASP A 29 -3.09 5.48 -12.24
N PHE A 30 -2.80 4.18 -12.24
CA PHE A 30 -2.42 3.46 -13.45
C PHE A 30 -3.46 2.41 -13.81
N CYS A 31 -3.92 2.45 -15.03
CA CYS A 31 -4.80 1.44 -15.64
C CYS A 31 -6.04 1.09 -14.81
N ARG A 32 -6.46 1.96 -13.92
CA ARG A 32 -7.60 1.74 -13.03
C ARG A 32 -7.47 0.47 -12.20
N ALA A 33 -6.27 0.05 -11.93
CA ALA A 33 -6.02 -1.08 -11.05
C ALA A 33 -6.50 -0.74 -9.63
N SER A 34 -6.93 -1.73 -8.89
CA SER A 34 -7.38 -1.56 -7.52
C SER A 34 -6.53 -2.42 -6.60
N PRO A 35 -6.31 -1.99 -5.35
CA PRO A 35 -5.61 -2.86 -4.41
C PRO A 35 -6.36 -4.18 -4.22
N SER A 36 -5.60 -5.28 -4.14
CA SER A 36 -6.19 -6.60 -3.96
C SER A 36 -5.69 -7.31 -2.71
N GLY A 37 -4.77 -6.71 -1.99
CA GLY A 37 -4.23 -7.27 -0.77
C GLY A 37 -2.97 -6.54 -0.35
N ILE A 38 -2.40 -6.95 0.77
CA ILE A 38 -1.18 -6.36 1.29
C ILE A 38 -0.28 -7.50 1.80
N ASP A 39 1.02 -7.38 1.56
CA ASP A 39 1.98 -8.40 1.97
C ASP A 39 3.34 -7.74 2.15
N SER A 40 4.32 -8.49 2.63
CA SER A 40 5.67 -7.95 2.74
C SER A 40 6.23 -7.66 1.35
N SER A 41 7.03 -6.60 1.26
CA SER A 41 7.60 -6.18 0.01
C SER A 41 8.70 -7.13 -0.44
N ARG A 42 8.71 -7.44 -1.74
CA ARG A 42 9.80 -8.24 -2.30
C ARG A 42 11.07 -7.40 -2.29
N GLY A 43 12.15 -8.00 -1.82
CA GLY A 43 13.43 -7.33 -1.74
C GLY A 43 13.68 -6.66 -0.40
N ASP A 44 12.65 -6.25 0.29
CA ASP A 44 12.80 -5.71 1.63
C ASP A 44 11.60 -6.14 2.47
N TYR A 45 11.78 -7.23 3.18
CA TYR A 45 10.69 -7.83 3.94
C TYR A 45 10.29 -7.01 5.17
N ALA A 46 11.04 -5.98 5.50
CA ALA A 46 10.67 -5.06 6.58
C ALA A 46 9.63 -4.03 6.14
N GLU A 47 9.28 -4.03 4.87
CA GLU A 47 8.31 -3.09 4.31
C GLU A 47 7.16 -3.84 3.67
N LEU A 48 6.09 -3.13 3.37
CA LEU A 48 4.88 -3.71 2.82
C LEU A 48 4.68 -3.30 1.37
N ALA A 49 3.93 -4.09 0.64
CA ALA A 49 3.52 -3.77 -0.72
C ALA A 49 2.05 -4.08 -0.89
N LEU A 50 1.34 -3.16 -1.54
CA LEU A 50 -0.04 -3.40 -1.96
C LEU A 50 -0.04 -4.16 -3.27
N LYS A 51 -0.77 -5.25 -3.32
CA LYS A 51 -1.02 -5.97 -4.55
C LYS A 51 -2.15 -5.30 -5.29
N TYR A 52 -2.25 -5.54 -6.59
CA TYR A 52 -3.29 -4.91 -7.38
C TYR A 52 -3.95 -5.92 -8.31
N SER A 53 -5.16 -5.57 -8.74
CA SER A 53 -5.95 -6.37 -9.66
C SER A 53 -6.63 -5.45 -10.65
N PHE A 54 -6.77 -5.94 -11.88
CA PHE A 54 -7.54 -5.24 -12.90
C PHE A 54 -8.97 -5.77 -13.00
N GLU A 55 -9.28 -6.80 -12.24
CA GLU A 55 -10.56 -7.50 -12.34
C GLU A 55 -11.50 -7.24 -11.18
N GLN A 56 -10.96 -6.87 -10.04
CA GLN A 56 -11.74 -6.64 -8.84
C GLN A 56 -11.44 -5.26 -8.31
N THR A 57 -12.44 -4.66 -7.68
CA THR A 57 -12.29 -3.33 -7.09
C THR A 57 -12.50 -3.43 -5.59
N ALA A 58 -11.54 -2.94 -4.82
CA ALA A 58 -11.65 -2.87 -3.38
C ALA A 58 -12.28 -1.55 -2.97
N THR A 59 -12.93 -1.56 -1.82
CA THR A 59 -13.48 -0.34 -1.22
C THR A 59 -12.54 0.19 -0.15
N VAL A 60 -12.80 1.41 0.29
CA VAL A 60 -12.07 2.01 1.42
C VAL A 60 -12.13 1.07 2.63
N ARG A 61 -13.31 0.48 2.89
CA ARG A 61 -13.46 -0.47 4.00
C ARG A 61 -12.50 -1.66 3.87
N ASP A 62 -12.39 -2.21 2.67
CA ASP A 62 -11.53 -3.38 2.43
C ASP A 62 -10.08 -3.05 2.68
N VAL A 63 -9.59 -1.97 2.06
CA VAL A 63 -8.18 -1.60 2.18
C VAL A 63 -7.84 -1.19 3.61
N LEU A 64 -8.75 -0.48 4.26
CA LEU A 64 -8.56 -0.07 5.64
C LEU A 64 -8.45 -1.29 6.56
N LYS A 65 -9.28 -2.30 6.33
CA LYS A 65 -9.22 -3.53 7.10
C LYS A 65 -7.88 -4.22 6.94
N TRP A 66 -7.38 -4.31 5.71
CA TRP A 66 -6.06 -4.93 5.46
C TRP A 66 -4.95 -4.15 6.16
N CYS A 67 -4.98 -2.84 6.04
CA CYS A 67 -3.93 -2.00 6.62
C CYS A 67 -3.93 -2.05 8.14
N LYS A 68 -5.11 -2.00 8.75
CA LYS A 68 -5.20 -2.11 10.21
C LYS A 68 -4.74 -3.49 10.69
N GLY A 69 -5.07 -4.52 9.94
CA GLY A 69 -4.61 -5.88 10.27
C GLY A 69 -3.12 -6.05 10.13
N ALA A 70 -2.47 -5.23 9.30
CA ALA A 70 -1.02 -5.32 9.12
C ALA A 70 -0.26 -4.66 10.26
N VAL A 71 -0.85 -3.70 10.96
CA VAL A 71 -0.17 -3.08 12.10
C VAL A 71 0.02 -4.12 13.19
N GLY A 72 1.26 -4.34 13.60
CA GLY A 72 1.58 -5.35 14.60
C GLY A 72 1.70 -6.76 14.05
N ALA A 73 1.41 -6.96 12.77
CA ALA A 73 1.56 -8.29 12.16
C ALA A 73 3.04 -8.59 11.93
N THR A 74 3.38 -9.86 12.05
CA THR A 74 4.76 -10.31 11.83
C THR A 74 4.82 -11.07 10.51
N PHE A 75 5.75 -10.64 9.65
CA PHE A 75 6.00 -11.31 8.37
C PHE A 75 7.36 -11.98 8.43
N PHE A 76 7.49 -13.12 7.78
CA PHE A 76 8.71 -13.90 7.80
C PHE A 76 9.52 -13.62 6.54
N GLY A 77 10.77 -13.21 6.73
CA GLY A 77 11.65 -12.95 5.61
C GLY A 77 12.14 -14.24 4.97
N TYR A 78 12.53 -14.15 3.71
CA TYR A 78 12.98 -15.31 2.95
C TYR A 78 14.19 -15.99 3.58
N LYS A 79 15.11 -15.21 4.14
CA LYS A 79 16.34 -15.75 4.72
C LYS A 79 16.26 -15.87 6.22
N GLY A 80 15.05 -15.99 6.75
CA GLY A 80 14.86 -16.01 8.20
C GLY A 80 14.76 -14.58 8.72
N GLY A 81 14.37 -14.44 9.95
CA GLY A 81 14.14 -13.13 10.55
C GLY A 81 12.67 -12.73 10.41
N ASP A 82 12.18 -12.21 11.49
CA ASP A 82 10.78 -11.80 11.58
C ASP A 82 10.72 -10.28 11.54
N TYR A 83 9.75 -9.76 10.80
CA TYR A 83 9.56 -8.33 10.64
C TYR A 83 8.17 -7.97 11.13
N THR A 84 8.10 -7.22 12.22
CA THR A 84 6.83 -6.77 12.77
C THR A 84 6.52 -5.40 12.21
N MET A 85 5.35 -5.28 11.59
CA MET A 85 4.95 -4.05 10.93
C MET A 85 4.41 -3.06 11.94
N THR A 86 4.66 -1.78 11.70
CA THR A 86 4.19 -0.69 12.55
C THR A 86 3.53 0.36 11.67
N ARG A 87 2.98 1.40 12.29
CA ARG A 87 2.42 2.50 11.54
C ARG A 87 3.47 3.25 10.71
N ASP A 88 4.74 3.13 11.08
CA ASP A 88 5.83 3.79 10.34
C ASP A 88 6.35 2.94 9.19
N THR A 89 5.86 1.72 9.03
CA THR A 89 6.28 0.85 7.94
C THR A 89 5.89 1.45 6.60
N GLN A 90 6.83 1.50 5.67
CA GLN A 90 6.59 2.04 4.34
C GLN A 90 5.79 1.05 3.50
N VAL A 91 4.89 1.56 2.67
CA VAL A 91 4.02 0.75 1.83
C VAL A 91 4.27 1.11 0.37
N TRP A 92 4.62 0.11 -0.41
CA TRP A 92 4.91 0.23 -1.83
C TRP A 92 3.78 -0.42 -2.63
N VAL A 93 3.88 -0.33 -3.94
CA VAL A 93 2.99 -1.09 -4.83
C VAL A 93 3.80 -2.24 -5.40
N ASP A 94 3.23 -3.43 -5.35
CA ASP A 94 3.90 -4.62 -5.84
C ASP A 94 4.18 -4.49 -7.34
N GLN A 95 5.39 -4.91 -7.74
CA GLN A 95 5.83 -4.79 -9.12
C GLN A 95 6.06 -6.16 -9.72
N TRP A 96 5.48 -6.37 -10.85
CA TRP A 96 5.59 -7.62 -11.59
C TRP A 96 7.03 -7.89 -12.02
N GLY A 97 7.66 -8.87 -11.37
CA GLY A 97 8.95 -9.37 -11.83
C GLY A 97 10.07 -8.34 -11.86
N GLN A 98 9.83 -7.15 -11.45
CA GLN A 98 10.84 -6.10 -11.39
C GLN A 98 11.14 -5.76 -9.95
N TRP A 99 12.37 -5.44 -9.70
CA TRP A 99 12.77 -5.14 -8.34
C TRP A 99 12.84 -3.63 -8.07
N THR A 100 12.62 -2.83 -9.10
CA THR A 100 12.44 -1.39 -8.90
C THR A 100 11.01 -1.17 -8.43
N GLY A 101 10.87 -0.64 -7.23
CA GLY A 101 9.56 -0.48 -6.64
C GLY A 101 8.75 0.66 -7.26
N THR A 102 7.46 0.59 -7.07
CA THR A 102 6.57 1.70 -7.35
C THR A 102 6.13 2.27 -6.02
N ALA A 103 6.45 3.53 -5.79
CA ALA A 103 6.10 4.23 -4.55
C ALA A 103 4.70 4.82 -4.65
N ILE A 104 4.06 4.99 -3.50
CA ILE A 104 2.83 5.77 -3.42
C ILE A 104 3.25 7.18 -3.04
N ASP A 105 3.12 8.08 -4.00
CA ASP A 105 3.58 9.45 -3.86
C ASP A 105 2.62 10.31 -3.04
N SER A 106 1.33 10.15 -3.30
CA SER A 106 0.29 10.89 -2.60
C SER A 106 -1.03 10.15 -2.73
N MET A 107 -2.04 10.70 -2.07
CA MET A 107 -3.37 10.09 -2.05
C MET A 107 -4.39 11.19 -2.26
N ASP A 108 -5.31 10.96 -3.20
CA ASP A 108 -6.35 11.91 -3.53
C ASP A 108 -7.73 11.27 -3.41
N HIS A 109 -8.74 12.08 -3.23
CA HIS A 109 -10.12 11.63 -3.24
C HIS A 109 -10.91 12.47 -4.23
N ASP A 110 -11.54 11.80 -5.19
CA ASP A 110 -12.20 12.50 -6.28
C ASP A 110 -13.36 11.64 -6.80
N TYR A 111 -14.52 12.27 -6.96
CA TYR A 111 -15.70 11.63 -7.56
C TYR A 111 -16.04 10.26 -6.96
N GLY A 112 -15.98 10.16 -5.64
CA GLY A 112 -16.32 8.90 -4.98
C GLY A 112 -15.25 7.84 -5.05
N GLN A 113 -14.04 8.20 -5.46
CA GLN A 113 -12.92 7.28 -5.52
C GLN A 113 -11.74 7.80 -4.72
N ALA A 114 -11.11 6.88 -3.99
CA ALA A 114 -9.84 7.13 -3.34
C ALA A 114 -8.75 6.70 -4.30
N VAL A 115 -7.83 7.59 -4.61
CA VAL A 115 -6.82 7.35 -5.63
C VAL A 115 -5.43 7.38 -5.01
N PHE A 116 -4.69 6.28 -5.16
CA PHE A 116 -3.28 6.26 -4.84
C PHE A 116 -2.49 6.74 -6.05
N ARG A 117 -1.79 7.86 -5.89
CA ARG A 117 -0.92 8.37 -6.92
C ARG A 117 0.45 7.77 -6.78
N THR A 118 0.94 7.18 -7.84
CA THR A 118 2.16 6.39 -7.81
C THR A 118 3.27 7.03 -8.62
N LYS A 119 4.50 6.63 -8.34
CA LYS A 119 5.65 7.03 -9.11
C LYS A 119 6.67 5.90 -9.11
N MET A 120 7.42 5.80 -10.19
CA MET A 120 8.49 4.83 -10.28
C MET A 120 9.68 5.31 -9.44
N VAL A 121 10.30 4.37 -8.75
CA VAL A 121 11.46 4.63 -7.91
C VAL A 121 12.60 3.75 -8.41
N ARG A 122 13.76 4.33 -8.48
CA ARG A 122 14.96 3.61 -8.89
C ARG A 122 15.74 3.09 -7.72
#